data_9d87f9239aa6ece3f108111437fc0ba5
#
_entry.id   9d87f9239aa6ece3f108111437fc0ba5
#
_cell.length_a   1.000
_cell.length_b   1.000
_cell.length_c   1.000
_cell.angle_alpha   90.00
_cell.angle_beta   90.00
_cell.angle_gamma   90.00
#
_symmetry.space_group_name_H-M   'P 1'
#
loop_
_entity.id
_entity.type
_entity.pdbx_description
1 polymer ?
#
loop_
_entity_poly.entity_id
_entity_poly.type
_entity_poly.pdbx_seq_one_letter_code
_entity_poly.pdbx_strand_id
1 'polypeptide(L)'
;MSHAGPPPEPPGEPNQSDPYQPDPGATEPPQPAAEQPWSPYPAGWDQPPRQADPAPYGQPPPNPYQQNPYGAAPYAAPAGPAGANPYAGPARPDRPVFGFGGYASWFTRVGAYVIDYIASLAAGFPLWIGYAILIANSSTTTDVNGQQTSHYDGSLGLPLTLIVLGCLTSLAFFIWNICIRQGRTGASVGKSVLAIRLVNADQQPIGPGWSFLRYVLHIVDAIPCYLGYFWPIWDAHKQTFADKIMSTYVIHATEPQPRPY
;
A
#
# COMPACT_ATOMS: atom_id res chain seq x y z
N MET A 1 4.31 5.58 -96.51
CA MET A 1 4.04 5.41 -95.06
C MET A 1 5.40 5.19 -94.41
N SER A 2 5.98 6.28 -93.91
CA SER A 2 7.30 6.31 -93.28
C SER A 2 7.21 6.03 -91.77
N HIS A 3 7.86 4.96 -91.35
CA HIS A 3 8.08 4.72 -89.94
C HIS A 3 9.28 5.54 -89.48
N ALA A 4 9.04 6.52 -88.58
CA ALA A 4 10.11 7.21 -87.90
C ALA A 4 10.54 6.35 -86.70
N GLY A 5 11.86 6.07 -86.65
CA GLY A 5 12.47 5.37 -85.54
C GLY A 5 12.56 6.25 -84.26
N PRO A 6 12.80 5.66 -83.08
CA PRO A 6 12.87 6.40 -81.80
C PRO A 6 14.11 7.32 -81.80
N PRO A 7 14.05 8.44 -81.05
CA PRO A 7 15.15 9.38 -80.89
C PRO A 7 16.35 8.77 -80.13
N PRO A 8 17.59 9.25 -80.35
CA PRO A 8 18.78 8.77 -79.67
C PRO A 8 18.79 9.17 -78.18
N GLU A 9 19.34 8.29 -77.34
CA GLU A 9 19.58 8.51 -75.96
C GLU A 9 20.58 9.65 -75.66
N PRO A 10 20.38 10.44 -74.60
CA PRO A 10 21.34 11.47 -74.24
C PRO A 10 22.64 10.86 -73.70
N PRO A 11 23.78 11.57 -73.84
CA PRO A 11 25.08 11.10 -73.38
C PRO A 11 25.11 10.96 -71.86
N GLY A 12 25.67 9.83 -71.45
CA GLY A 12 25.80 9.49 -70.00
C GLY A 12 26.63 10.53 -69.22
N GLU A 13 26.14 10.85 -68.01
CA GLU A 13 26.85 11.70 -67.06
C GLU A 13 28.20 11.04 -66.71
N PRO A 14 29.25 11.82 -66.42
CA PRO A 14 30.51 11.30 -65.91
C PRO A 14 30.35 10.68 -64.53
N ASN A 15 30.86 9.47 -64.41
CA ASN A 15 30.92 8.69 -63.13
C ASN A 15 31.64 9.50 -62.05
N GLN A 16 30.91 10.13 -61.20
CA GLN A 16 31.42 10.67 -59.90
C GLN A 16 31.78 9.45 -59.10
N SER A 17 33.08 9.20 -58.92
CA SER A 17 33.61 8.25 -57.95
C SER A 17 33.14 8.68 -56.55
N ASP A 18 32.32 7.87 -55.97
CA ASP A 18 31.86 8.00 -54.58
C ASP A 18 33.10 7.95 -53.64
N PRO A 19 33.38 9.04 -52.88
CA PRO A 19 34.54 9.06 -51.98
C PRO A 19 34.39 8.13 -50.77
N TYR A 20 33.32 7.33 -50.69
CA TYR A 20 33.01 6.48 -49.54
C TYR A 20 33.02 4.99 -49.89
N GLN A 21 33.89 4.51 -50.75
CA GLN A 21 34.12 3.07 -50.86
C GLN A 21 35.09 2.63 -49.75
N PRO A 22 34.65 1.82 -48.75
CA PRO A 22 35.53 1.32 -47.74
C PRO A 22 36.59 0.39 -48.30
N ASP A 23 37.84 0.59 -47.88
CA ASP A 23 39.00 -0.23 -48.23
C ASP A 23 38.74 -1.69 -47.79
N PRO A 24 38.82 -2.68 -48.66
CA PRO A 24 38.57 -4.08 -48.31
C PRO A 24 39.59 -4.69 -47.34
N GLY A 25 40.57 -3.91 -46.85
CA GLY A 25 41.57 -4.32 -45.87
C GLY A 25 41.48 -3.61 -44.53
N ALA A 26 40.53 -2.70 -44.32
CA ALA A 26 40.39 -2.02 -43.04
C ALA A 26 39.68 -2.93 -42.04
N THR A 27 40.36 -3.31 -40.97
CA THR A 27 39.73 -3.93 -39.81
C THR A 27 38.74 -2.93 -39.18
N GLU A 28 37.51 -3.32 -39.13
CA GLU A 28 36.42 -2.54 -38.55
C GLU A 28 36.83 -2.02 -37.14
N PRO A 29 36.70 -0.73 -36.85
CA PRO A 29 36.99 -0.22 -35.52
C PRO A 29 36.05 -0.92 -34.52
N PRO A 30 36.52 -1.27 -33.32
CA PRO A 30 35.68 -1.90 -32.29
C PRO A 30 34.42 -1.05 -32.07
N GLN A 31 33.27 -1.66 -32.27
CA GLN A 31 31.99 -1.01 -31.97
C GLN A 31 32.03 -0.55 -30.50
N PRO A 32 31.62 0.69 -30.21
CA PRO A 32 31.48 1.12 -28.81
C PRO A 32 30.55 0.12 -28.15
N ALA A 33 31.01 -0.41 -27.00
CA ALA A 33 30.20 -1.31 -26.17
C ALA A 33 28.82 -0.67 -26.01
N ALA A 34 27.77 -1.38 -26.43
CA ALA A 34 26.40 -0.92 -26.25
C ALA A 34 26.23 -0.59 -24.75
N GLU A 35 25.95 0.66 -24.44
CA GLU A 35 25.64 1.08 -23.11
C GLU A 35 24.46 0.22 -22.65
N GLN A 36 24.74 -0.71 -21.72
CA GLN A 36 23.68 -1.50 -21.10
C GLN A 36 22.76 -0.55 -20.38
N PRO A 37 21.46 -0.60 -20.61
CA PRO A 37 20.53 0.23 -19.86
C PRO A 37 20.75 -0.06 -18.38
N TRP A 38 20.87 1.00 -17.60
CA TRP A 38 21.08 0.93 -16.16
C TRP A 38 20.02 0.02 -15.53
N SER A 39 20.45 -1.11 -14.97
CA SER A 39 19.59 -2.03 -14.21
C SER A 39 19.87 -1.81 -12.72
N PRO A 40 18.86 -1.54 -11.89
CA PRO A 40 19.02 -1.44 -10.46
C PRO A 40 19.32 -2.76 -9.77
N TYR A 41 19.43 -3.86 -10.52
CA TYR A 41 19.66 -5.20 -9.99
C TYR A 41 21.08 -5.70 -10.29
N PRO A 42 21.69 -6.47 -9.36
CA PRO A 42 22.97 -7.11 -9.61
C PRO A 42 22.94 -8.03 -10.85
N ALA A 43 24.04 -8.09 -11.60
CA ALA A 43 24.16 -8.93 -12.77
C ALA A 43 23.86 -10.40 -12.45
N GLY A 44 22.92 -10.99 -13.15
CA GLY A 44 22.49 -12.39 -12.97
C GLY A 44 21.01 -12.56 -12.56
N TRP A 45 20.30 -11.47 -12.30
CA TRP A 45 18.88 -11.53 -11.90
C TRP A 45 17.92 -11.39 -13.10
N ASP A 46 18.44 -11.06 -14.27
CA ASP A 46 17.64 -10.85 -15.50
C ASP A 46 17.40 -12.15 -16.30
N GLN A 47 17.90 -13.28 -15.81
CA GLN A 47 17.61 -14.53 -16.50
C GLN A 47 16.22 -15.04 -16.05
N PRO A 48 15.31 -15.25 -17.00
CA PRO A 48 14.09 -15.99 -16.69
C PRO A 48 14.47 -17.36 -16.11
N PRO A 49 13.71 -17.88 -15.14
CA PRO A 49 13.98 -19.20 -14.58
C PRO A 49 14.07 -20.18 -15.76
N ARG A 50 15.16 -20.95 -15.85
CA ARG A 50 15.32 -21.97 -16.89
C ARG A 50 14.07 -22.83 -16.82
N GLN A 51 13.34 -22.88 -17.93
CA GLN A 51 12.31 -23.90 -18.09
C GLN A 51 13.00 -25.24 -17.92
N ALA A 52 12.58 -25.99 -16.92
CA ALA A 52 13.01 -27.37 -16.81
C ALA A 52 12.62 -28.09 -18.11
N ASP A 53 13.54 -28.86 -18.66
CA ASP A 53 13.28 -29.68 -19.84
C ASP A 53 12.01 -30.52 -19.59
N PRO A 54 11.11 -30.64 -20.57
CA PRO A 54 9.90 -31.43 -20.41
C PRO A 54 10.29 -32.87 -20.08
N ALA A 55 9.87 -33.33 -18.90
CA ALA A 55 10.05 -34.72 -18.53
C ALA A 55 9.42 -35.65 -19.56
N PRO A 56 10.02 -36.85 -19.84
CA PRO A 56 9.46 -37.81 -20.77
C PRO A 56 8.00 -38.14 -20.39
N TYR A 57 7.13 -38.12 -21.37
CA TYR A 57 5.72 -38.42 -21.23
C TYR A 57 5.50 -39.68 -20.39
N GLY A 58 4.83 -39.61 -19.26
CA GLY A 58 4.35 -40.82 -18.57
C GLY A 58 3.98 -40.71 -17.11
N GLN A 59 4.51 -39.76 -16.33
CA GLN A 59 4.10 -39.64 -14.91
C GLN A 59 3.94 -38.17 -14.51
N PRO A 60 2.82 -37.78 -13.91
CA PRO A 60 2.76 -36.46 -13.29
C PRO A 60 3.76 -36.41 -12.13
N PRO A 61 4.42 -35.25 -11.89
CA PRO A 61 5.34 -35.11 -10.78
C PRO A 61 4.62 -35.43 -9.48
N PRO A 62 5.26 -36.10 -8.52
CA PRO A 62 4.67 -36.43 -7.24
C PRO A 62 4.19 -35.15 -6.55
N ASN A 63 2.91 -35.11 -6.20
CA ASN A 63 2.32 -34.00 -5.47
C ASN A 63 3.00 -33.95 -4.07
N PRO A 64 3.74 -32.87 -3.73
CA PRO A 64 4.41 -32.78 -2.46
C PRO A 64 3.48 -32.80 -1.24
N TYR A 65 2.17 -32.66 -1.47
CA TYR A 65 1.15 -32.70 -0.40
C TYR A 65 0.55 -34.07 -0.13
N GLN A 66 0.97 -35.14 -0.85
CA GLN A 66 0.38 -36.47 -0.70
C GLN A 66 1.20 -37.46 0.15
N GLN A 67 2.31 -37.04 0.74
CA GLN A 67 3.18 -37.95 1.50
C GLN A 67 3.37 -37.55 2.98
N ASN A 68 2.36 -37.10 3.69
CA ASN A 68 2.48 -37.06 5.14
C ASN A 68 1.17 -37.36 5.87
N PRO A 69 0.89 -38.62 6.22
CA PRO A 69 -0.27 -38.97 7.05
C PRO A 69 -0.07 -38.67 8.55
N TYR A 70 1.12 -38.20 8.97
CA TYR A 70 1.38 -37.90 10.37
C TYR A 70 2.20 -36.61 10.53
N GLY A 71 1.54 -35.56 11.01
CA GLY A 71 2.17 -34.44 11.70
C GLY A 71 2.85 -33.42 10.80
N ALA A 72 2.10 -32.45 10.37
CA ALA A 72 2.69 -31.19 9.92
C ALA A 72 3.35 -30.51 11.12
N ALA A 73 4.66 -30.54 11.19
CA ALA A 73 5.38 -29.55 11.97
C ALA A 73 5.10 -28.17 11.36
N PRO A 74 4.77 -27.13 12.15
CA PRO A 74 4.61 -25.79 11.62
C PRO A 74 5.94 -25.39 10.99
N TYR A 75 5.91 -24.99 9.72
CA TYR A 75 7.05 -24.37 9.06
C TYR A 75 7.43 -23.12 9.85
N ALA A 76 8.48 -23.24 10.67
CA ALA A 76 9.17 -22.06 11.16
C ALA A 76 9.80 -21.39 9.94
N ALA A 77 9.27 -20.24 9.56
CA ALA A 77 9.93 -19.40 8.56
C ALA A 77 11.35 -19.11 9.05
N PRO A 78 12.38 -19.22 8.18
CA PRO A 78 13.73 -18.90 8.57
C PRO A 78 13.78 -17.47 9.11
N ALA A 79 14.36 -17.28 10.29
CA ALA A 79 14.55 -15.98 10.90
C ALA A 79 15.41 -15.13 9.95
N GLY A 80 14.81 -14.14 9.35
CA GLY A 80 15.53 -13.13 8.54
C GLY A 80 16.51 -12.33 9.41
N PRO A 81 17.47 -11.61 8.80
CA PRO A 81 18.46 -10.83 9.54
C PRO A 81 17.78 -9.85 10.48
N ALA A 82 18.34 -9.70 11.69
CA ALA A 82 17.81 -8.81 12.73
C ALA A 82 17.67 -7.38 12.20
N GLY A 83 16.44 -6.86 12.17
CA GLY A 83 16.11 -5.51 11.65
C GLY A 83 15.20 -5.52 10.41
N ALA A 84 15.06 -6.64 9.71
CA ALA A 84 14.07 -6.76 8.65
C ALA A 84 12.67 -6.88 9.28
N ASN A 85 11.73 -6.07 8.81
CA ASN A 85 10.33 -6.25 9.19
C ASN A 85 9.89 -7.64 8.73
N PRO A 86 9.56 -8.61 9.63
CA PRO A 86 9.15 -9.95 9.22
C PRO A 86 7.85 -9.94 8.40
N TYR A 87 7.17 -8.79 8.35
CA TYR A 87 5.94 -8.58 7.59
C TYR A 87 6.16 -7.81 6.29
N ALA A 88 7.35 -7.27 6.04
CA ALA A 88 7.71 -6.61 4.80
C ALA A 88 8.40 -7.59 3.85
N GLY A 89 7.63 -8.50 3.30
CA GLY A 89 8.07 -9.21 2.09
C GLY A 89 8.28 -8.20 0.95
N PRO A 90 9.15 -8.47 -0.04
CA PRO A 90 9.28 -7.60 -1.19
C PRO A 90 7.90 -7.40 -1.80
N ALA A 91 7.53 -6.14 -2.01
CA ALA A 91 6.29 -5.78 -2.69
C ALA A 91 6.27 -6.48 -4.06
N ARG A 92 5.49 -7.51 -4.19
CA ARG A 92 5.24 -8.18 -5.48
C ARG A 92 3.91 -7.67 -5.99
N PRO A 93 3.92 -6.64 -6.86
CA PRO A 93 2.70 -5.97 -7.33
C PRO A 93 1.73 -6.91 -8.05
N ASP A 94 2.22 -8.04 -8.51
CA ASP A 94 1.52 -9.03 -9.34
C ASP A 94 1.08 -10.28 -8.56
N ARG A 95 1.39 -10.38 -7.27
CA ARG A 95 0.83 -11.47 -6.48
C ARG A 95 -0.65 -11.18 -6.23
N PRO A 96 -1.57 -11.93 -6.85
CA PRO A 96 -2.95 -11.79 -6.49
C PRO A 96 -3.07 -12.15 -5.00
N VAL A 97 -3.57 -11.22 -4.20
CA VAL A 97 -3.92 -11.51 -2.82
C VAL A 97 -5.17 -12.39 -2.87
N PHE A 98 -4.95 -13.69 -3.00
CA PHE A 98 -6.01 -14.69 -2.88
C PHE A 98 -6.39 -14.84 -1.41
N GLY A 99 -7.12 -13.84 -0.88
CA GLY A 99 -7.83 -13.98 0.38
C GLY A 99 -9.21 -14.57 0.12
N PHE A 100 -9.66 -15.45 0.96
CA PHE A 100 -11.03 -15.89 0.97
C PHE A 100 -11.94 -14.66 1.10
N GLY A 101 -12.75 -14.34 0.09
CA GLY A 101 -13.70 -13.22 0.13
C GLY A 101 -13.33 -11.96 -0.66
N GLY A 102 -12.13 -11.85 -1.21
CA GLY A 102 -11.75 -10.70 -2.04
C GLY A 102 -11.41 -9.42 -1.26
N TYR A 103 -11.20 -8.32 -1.99
CA TYR A 103 -10.86 -7.01 -1.41
C TYR A 103 -12.08 -6.33 -0.79
N ALA A 104 -11.89 -5.74 0.40
CA ALA A 104 -12.94 -4.99 1.07
C ALA A 104 -13.34 -3.76 0.24
N SER A 105 -14.66 -3.59 0.06
CA SER A 105 -15.21 -2.45 -0.66
C SER A 105 -14.90 -1.12 0.07
N TRP A 106 -14.98 -0.01 -0.66
CA TRP A 106 -14.83 1.32 -0.07
C TRP A 106 -15.84 1.55 1.07
N PHE A 107 -17.11 1.18 0.86
CA PHE A 107 -18.16 1.35 1.87
C PHE A 107 -17.90 0.55 3.14
N THR A 108 -17.40 -0.68 3.01
CA THR A 108 -17.02 -1.51 4.16
C THR A 108 -15.88 -0.88 4.97
N ARG A 109 -14.90 -0.26 4.30
CA ARG A 109 -13.80 0.46 4.96
C ARG A 109 -14.29 1.70 5.69
N VAL A 110 -15.17 2.49 5.06
CA VAL A 110 -15.80 3.66 5.68
C VAL A 110 -16.63 3.24 6.90
N GLY A 111 -17.41 2.16 6.78
CA GLY A 111 -18.18 1.62 7.91
C GLY A 111 -17.28 1.23 9.07
N ALA A 112 -16.15 0.55 8.81
CA ALA A 112 -15.17 0.21 9.85
C ALA A 112 -14.58 1.47 10.51
N TYR A 113 -14.25 2.49 9.72
CA TYR A 113 -13.76 3.75 10.23
C TYR A 113 -14.79 4.45 11.13
N VAL A 114 -16.06 4.47 10.74
CA VAL A 114 -17.16 5.07 11.55
C VAL A 114 -17.29 4.35 12.89
N ILE A 115 -17.23 3.01 12.90
CA ILE A 115 -17.28 2.23 14.14
C ILE A 115 -16.07 2.54 15.04
N ASP A 116 -14.87 2.60 14.48
CA ASP A 116 -13.66 2.98 15.22
C ASP A 116 -13.75 4.40 15.77
N TYR A 117 -14.34 5.33 15.02
CA TYR A 117 -14.56 6.71 15.43
C TYR A 117 -15.55 6.79 16.62
N ILE A 118 -16.68 6.08 16.53
CA ILE A 118 -17.65 6.01 17.64
C ILE A 118 -17.00 5.40 18.90
N ALA A 119 -16.21 4.35 18.75
CA ALA A 119 -15.48 3.76 19.87
C ALA A 119 -14.46 4.74 20.47
N SER A 120 -13.82 5.58 19.65
CA SER A 120 -12.91 6.64 20.10
C SER A 120 -13.65 7.75 20.85
N LEU A 121 -14.85 8.13 20.41
CA LEU A 121 -15.70 9.09 21.14
C LEU A 121 -16.09 8.55 22.52
N ALA A 122 -16.43 7.26 22.58
CA ALA A 122 -16.75 6.61 23.87
C ALA A 122 -15.53 6.58 24.81
N ALA A 123 -14.33 6.29 24.30
CA ALA A 123 -13.09 6.34 25.08
C ALA A 123 -12.78 7.75 25.58
N GLY A 124 -13.13 8.78 24.81
CA GLY A 124 -12.98 10.20 25.16
C GLY A 124 -14.14 10.78 25.98
N PHE A 125 -15.06 9.98 26.47
CA PHE A 125 -16.24 10.47 27.19
C PHE A 125 -15.97 11.49 28.32
N PRO A 126 -14.92 11.32 29.17
CA PRO A 126 -14.58 12.33 30.16
C PRO A 126 -14.30 13.71 29.59
N LEU A 127 -13.68 13.80 28.41
CA LEU A 127 -13.43 15.08 27.70
C LEU A 127 -14.75 15.82 27.44
N TRP A 128 -15.76 15.09 26.94
CA TRP A 128 -17.06 15.68 26.61
C TRP A 128 -17.78 16.19 27.86
N ILE A 129 -17.70 15.46 29.01
CA ILE A 129 -18.24 15.91 30.28
C ILE A 129 -17.53 17.19 30.71
N GLY A 130 -16.18 17.19 30.71
CA GLY A 130 -15.41 18.37 31.11
C GLY A 130 -15.74 19.59 30.25
N TYR A 131 -15.89 19.42 28.94
CA TYR A 131 -16.29 20.48 28.02
C TYR A 131 -17.72 20.96 28.28
N ALA A 132 -18.66 20.05 28.54
CA ALA A 132 -20.03 20.40 28.89
C ALA A 132 -20.11 21.23 30.18
N ILE A 133 -19.31 20.90 31.20
CA ILE A 133 -19.21 21.68 32.43
C ILE A 133 -18.68 23.08 32.16
N LEU A 134 -17.65 23.21 31.29
CA LEU A 134 -17.13 24.54 30.90
C LEU A 134 -18.20 25.40 30.26
N ILE A 135 -18.95 24.84 29.30
CA ILE A 135 -20.01 25.58 28.61
C ILE A 135 -21.14 25.95 29.59
N ALA A 136 -21.56 25.00 30.42
CA ALA A 136 -22.68 25.22 31.35
C ALA A 136 -22.39 26.30 32.39
N ASN A 137 -21.11 26.54 32.72
CA ASN A 137 -20.69 27.59 33.69
C ASN A 137 -20.10 28.82 33.00
N SER A 138 -20.22 28.94 31.67
CA SER A 138 -19.84 30.16 30.95
C SER A 138 -21.05 31.03 30.68
N SER A 139 -20.93 32.31 31.05
CA SER A 139 -21.91 33.34 30.78
C SER A 139 -21.33 34.39 29.83
N THR A 140 -22.15 34.94 28.94
CA THR A 140 -21.76 36.04 28.06
C THR A 140 -22.60 37.25 28.41
N THR A 141 -21.94 38.33 28.81
CA THR A 141 -22.58 39.62 29.06
C THR A 141 -22.27 40.58 27.94
N THR A 142 -23.27 41.33 27.49
CA THR A 142 -23.08 42.35 26.45
C THR A 142 -23.21 43.71 27.13
N ASP A 143 -22.20 44.56 27.00
CA ASP A 143 -22.21 45.89 27.55
C ASP A 143 -23.10 46.87 26.72
N VAL A 144 -23.25 48.09 27.21
CA VAL A 144 -24.06 49.15 26.57
C VAL A 144 -23.50 49.56 25.21
N ASN A 145 -22.28 49.22 24.87
CA ASN A 145 -21.61 49.49 23.60
C ASN A 145 -21.69 48.30 22.63
N GLY A 146 -22.39 47.22 23.02
CA GLY A 146 -22.50 46.01 22.20
C GLY A 146 -21.27 45.08 22.30
N GLN A 147 -20.33 45.35 23.22
CA GLN A 147 -19.16 44.49 23.41
C GLN A 147 -19.54 43.27 24.24
N GLN A 148 -19.21 42.10 23.71
CA GLN A 148 -19.44 40.80 24.41
C GLN A 148 -18.24 40.40 25.24
N THR A 149 -18.48 40.14 26.51
CA THR A 149 -17.47 39.61 27.43
C THR A 149 -17.94 38.24 27.94
N SER A 150 -17.15 37.20 27.75
CA SER A 150 -17.43 35.88 28.29
C SER A 150 -16.77 35.74 29.66
N HIS A 151 -17.55 35.32 30.63
CA HIS A 151 -17.12 35.07 32.01
C HIS A 151 -17.38 33.61 32.40
N TYR A 152 -16.48 33.02 33.17
CA TYR A 152 -16.62 31.68 33.68
C TYR A 152 -16.89 31.74 35.20
N ASP A 153 -18.04 31.24 35.62
CA ASP A 153 -18.53 31.38 37.00
C ASP A 153 -18.21 30.16 37.90
N GLY A 154 -17.40 29.23 37.44
CA GLY A 154 -17.08 27.97 38.10
C GLY A 154 -15.63 27.76 38.49
N SER A 155 -15.35 26.64 39.13
CA SER A 155 -13.99 26.15 39.37
C SER A 155 -13.47 25.43 38.12
N LEU A 156 -12.31 25.83 37.57
CA LEU A 156 -11.67 25.23 36.41
C LEU A 156 -11.06 23.86 36.72
N GLY A 157 -10.84 23.49 38.00
CA GLY A 157 -10.12 22.28 38.36
C GLY A 157 -10.76 21.00 37.82
N LEU A 158 -12.04 20.79 38.11
CA LEU A 158 -12.77 19.59 37.67
C LEU A 158 -12.89 19.48 36.16
N PRO A 159 -13.37 20.48 35.40
CA PRO A 159 -13.51 20.33 33.94
C PRO A 159 -12.17 20.14 33.24
N LEU A 160 -11.11 20.83 33.63
CA LEU A 160 -9.79 20.64 33.05
C LEU A 160 -9.24 19.24 33.34
N THR A 161 -9.43 18.73 34.57
CA THR A 161 -9.02 17.35 34.92
C THR A 161 -9.75 16.33 34.03
N LEU A 162 -11.05 16.49 33.83
CA LEU A 162 -11.83 15.60 32.94
C LEU A 162 -11.42 15.69 31.46
N ILE A 163 -11.11 16.89 30.97
CA ILE A 163 -10.62 17.10 29.62
C ILE A 163 -9.28 16.39 29.43
N VAL A 164 -8.32 16.58 30.35
CA VAL A 164 -7.01 15.92 30.29
C VAL A 164 -7.17 14.40 30.35
N LEU A 165 -7.99 13.90 31.27
CA LEU A 165 -8.27 12.46 31.38
C LEU A 165 -8.87 11.91 30.09
N GLY A 166 -9.84 12.61 29.49
CA GLY A 166 -10.46 12.20 28.23
C GLY A 166 -9.50 12.24 27.04
N CYS A 167 -8.58 13.20 27.00
CA CYS A 167 -7.50 13.21 26.00
C CYS A 167 -6.57 11.99 26.17
N LEU A 168 -6.17 11.68 27.39
CA LEU A 168 -5.29 10.55 27.66
C LEU A 168 -5.96 9.20 27.32
N THR A 169 -7.22 9.02 27.68
CA THR A 169 -7.97 7.79 27.37
C THR A 169 -8.19 7.64 25.86
N SER A 170 -8.51 8.72 25.15
CA SER A 170 -8.61 8.73 23.68
C SER A 170 -7.29 8.36 23.02
N LEU A 171 -6.18 8.95 23.46
CA LEU A 171 -4.85 8.66 22.94
C LEU A 171 -4.45 7.19 23.22
N ALA A 172 -4.69 6.72 24.41
CA ALA A 172 -4.42 5.32 24.78
C ALA A 172 -5.25 4.35 23.94
N PHE A 173 -6.53 4.64 23.73
CA PHE A 173 -7.39 3.85 22.84
C PHE A 173 -6.91 3.87 21.39
N PHE A 174 -6.52 5.03 20.87
CA PHE A 174 -5.97 5.16 19.52
C PHE A 174 -4.70 4.30 19.35
N ILE A 175 -3.74 4.43 20.26
CA ILE A 175 -2.50 3.63 20.20
C ILE A 175 -2.82 2.13 20.27
N TRP A 176 -3.67 1.73 21.19
CA TRP A 176 -4.05 0.35 21.33
C TRP A 176 -4.80 -0.18 20.10
N ASN A 177 -5.82 0.53 19.61
CA ASN A 177 -6.70 0.05 18.54
C ASN A 177 -6.02 0.08 17.16
N ILE A 178 -5.40 1.21 16.80
CA ILE A 178 -4.84 1.42 15.46
C ILE A 178 -3.40 0.92 15.35
N CYS A 179 -2.58 1.10 16.40
CA CYS A 179 -1.18 0.66 16.31
C CYS A 179 -1.03 -0.80 16.75
N ILE A 180 -1.40 -1.11 18.00
CA ILE A 180 -1.09 -2.42 18.59
C ILE A 180 -2.03 -3.49 18.05
N ARG A 181 -3.34 -3.33 18.24
CA ARG A 181 -4.34 -4.33 17.86
C ARG A 181 -4.35 -4.57 16.36
N GLN A 182 -4.54 -3.53 15.56
CA GLN A 182 -4.55 -3.66 14.10
C GLN A 182 -3.19 -4.16 13.57
N GLY A 183 -2.07 -3.69 14.13
CA GLY A 183 -0.75 -4.15 13.71
C GLY A 183 -0.52 -5.64 13.96
N ARG A 184 -1.05 -6.20 15.06
CA ARG A 184 -0.86 -7.61 15.44
C ARG A 184 -1.89 -8.55 14.81
N THR A 185 -3.12 -8.10 14.65
CA THR A 185 -4.24 -8.95 14.19
C THR A 185 -4.71 -8.62 12.77
N GLY A 186 -4.21 -7.53 12.21
CA GLY A 186 -4.71 -6.97 10.95
C GLY A 186 -6.03 -6.22 11.09
N ALA A 187 -6.65 -6.16 12.29
CA ALA A 187 -7.97 -5.58 12.42
C ALA A 187 -8.10 -4.65 13.63
N SER A 188 -8.55 -3.42 13.42
CA SER A 188 -9.09 -2.53 14.45
C SER A 188 -10.44 -3.06 14.97
N VAL A 189 -11.02 -2.41 15.97
CA VAL A 189 -12.36 -2.76 16.47
C VAL A 189 -13.38 -2.74 15.32
N GLY A 190 -13.45 -1.62 14.59
CA GLY A 190 -14.39 -1.47 13.49
C GLY A 190 -14.17 -2.47 12.35
N LYS A 191 -12.91 -2.74 12.00
CA LYS A 191 -12.58 -3.75 11.00
C LYS A 191 -13.00 -5.16 11.44
N SER A 192 -12.85 -5.48 12.72
CA SER A 192 -13.27 -6.78 13.24
C SER A 192 -14.79 -6.96 13.20
N VAL A 193 -15.55 -5.91 13.48
CA VAL A 193 -17.02 -5.94 13.42
C VAL A 193 -17.50 -6.22 11.99
N LEU A 194 -16.83 -5.65 10.99
CA LEU A 194 -17.18 -5.84 9.59
C LEU A 194 -16.42 -6.99 8.91
N ALA A 195 -15.76 -7.84 9.69
CA ALA A 195 -15.01 -8.99 9.21
C ALA A 195 -14.03 -8.64 8.08
N ILE A 196 -13.27 -7.54 8.21
CA ILE A 196 -12.22 -7.14 7.28
C ILE A 196 -10.87 -7.02 7.97
N ARG A 197 -9.78 -7.22 7.23
CA ARG A 197 -8.43 -7.18 7.76
C ARG A 197 -7.45 -6.46 6.83
N LEU A 198 -6.52 -5.72 7.45
CA LEU A 198 -5.36 -5.12 6.82
C LEU A 198 -4.20 -6.12 6.83
N VAL A 199 -3.67 -6.41 5.67
CA VAL A 199 -2.59 -7.39 5.47
C VAL A 199 -1.55 -6.87 4.48
N ASN A 200 -0.36 -7.46 4.51
CA ASN A 200 0.65 -7.29 3.47
C ASN A 200 0.38 -8.21 2.26
N ALA A 201 1.28 -8.23 1.28
CA ALA A 201 1.18 -9.08 0.10
C ALA A 201 1.19 -10.59 0.42
N ASP A 202 1.74 -11.00 1.56
CA ASP A 202 1.78 -12.38 2.03
C ASP A 202 0.59 -12.72 2.93
N GLN A 203 -0.43 -11.86 3.00
CA GLN A 203 -1.65 -11.99 3.83
C GLN A 203 -1.39 -12.00 5.35
N GLN A 204 -0.23 -11.50 5.77
CA GLN A 204 0.14 -11.40 7.18
C GLN A 204 -0.16 -10.00 7.73
N PRO A 205 -0.43 -9.87 9.04
CA PRO A 205 -0.53 -8.57 9.69
C PRO A 205 0.77 -7.77 9.53
N ILE A 206 0.66 -6.46 9.39
CA ILE A 206 1.81 -5.61 9.05
C ILE A 206 2.71 -5.23 10.25
N GLY A 207 2.30 -5.52 11.47
CA GLY A 207 2.99 -5.14 12.70
C GLY A 207 2.61 -3.74 13.19
N PRO A 208 2.83 -3.46 14.53
CA PRO A 208 2.38 -2.22 15.16
C PRO A 208 3.02 -0.96 14.59
N GLY A 209 4.33 -0.96 14.37
CA GLY A 209 5.06 0.20 13.83
C GLY A 209 4.62 0.55 12.41
N TRP A 210 4.44 -0.46 11.56
CA TRP A 210 3.96 -0.27 10.20
C TRP A 210 2.49 0.15 10.16
N SER A 211 1.67 -0.31 11.12
CA SER A 211 0.28 0.15 11.24
C SER A 211 0.21 1.64 11.60
N PHE A 212 1.09 2.11 12.48
CA PHE A 212 1.25 3.53 12.79
C PHE A 212 1.75 4.33 11.58
N LEU A 213 2.81 3.85 10.92
CA LEU A 213 3.34 4.52 9.72
C LEU A 213 2.28 4.65 8.63
N ARG A 214 1.48 3.59 8.41
CA ARG A 214 0.37 3.64 7.46
C ARG A 214 -0.65 4.71 7.84
N TYR A 215 -0.97 4.85 9.14
CA TYR A 215 -1.88 5.90 9.60
C TYR A 215 -1.32 7.30 9.27
N VAL A 216 -0.03 7.52 9.49
CA VAL A 216 0.64 8.79 9.13
C VAL A 216 0.64 9.00 7.60
N LEU A 217 0.91 7.96 6.83
CA LEU A 217 0.92 8.04 5.36
C LEU A 217 -0.45 8.36 4.74
N HIS A 218 -1.55 8.18 5.47
CA HIS A 218 -2.86 8.66 5.01
C HIS A 218 -2.91 10.19 4.79
N ILE A 219 -1.90 10.94 5.24
CA ILE A 219 -1.76 12.35 4.86
C ILE A 219 -1.62 12.50 3.34
N VAL A 220 -0.98 11.55 2.66
CA VAL A 220 -0.84 11.52 1.20
C VAL A 220 -2.20 11.35 0.51
N ASP A 221 -3.13 10.66 1.15
CA ASP A 221 -4.51 10.52 0.64
C ASP A 221 -5.30 11.82 0.77
N ALA A 222 -4.96 12.66 1.75
CA ALA A 222 -5.63 13.93 2.02
C ALA A 222 -5.11 15.08 1.14
N ILE A 223 -3.81 15.13 0.83
CA ILE A 223 -3.18 16.22 0.06
C ILE A 223 -3.91 16.54 -1.25
N PRO A 224 -4.25 15.58 -2.13
CA PRO A 224 -4.98 15.86 -3.35
C PRO A 224 -6.50 15.92 -3.09
N CYS A 225 -6.95 16.82 -2.23
CA CYS A 225 -8.37 17.01 -1.90
C CYS A 225 -9.08 15.70 -1.50
N TYR A 226 -8.45 14.91 -0.66
CA TYR A 226 -8.94 13.59 -0.19
C TYR A 226 -9.15 12.54 -1.29
N LEU A 227 -8.67 12.77 -2.53
CA LEU A 227 -8.84 11.85 -3.65
C LEU A 227 -8.28 10.44 -3.35
N GLY A 228 -7.19 10.34 -2.59
CA GLY A 228 -6.61 9.06 -2.20
C GLY A 228 -7.56 8.18 -1.40
N TYR A 229 -8.42 8.78 -0.55
CA TYR A 229 -9.45 8.03 0.20
C TYR A 229 -10.58 7.51 -0.69
N PHE A 230 -10.88 8.18 -1.82
CA PHE A 230 -11.87 7.72 -2.78
C PHE A 230 -11.30 6.77 -3.83
N TRP A 231 -9.96 6.73 -3.97
CA TRP A 231 -9.28 5.90 -4.97
C TRP A 231 -9.71 4.42 -4.97
N PRO A 232 -9.98 3.76 -3.83
CA PRO A 232 -10.43 2.38 -3.79
C PRO A 232 -11.75 2.08 -4.52
N ILE A 233 -12.55 3.09 -4.88
CA ILE A 233 -13.83 2.89 -5.59
C ILE A 233 -13.56 2.27 -6.96
N TRP A 234 -12.54 2.74 -7.68
CA TRP A 234 -12.20 2.32 -9.04
C TRP A 234 -10.89 1.53 -9.15
N ASP A 235 -10.09 1.47 -8.09
CA ASP A 235 -8.86 0.71 -8.10
C ASP A 235 -9.13 -0.81 -8.12
N ALA A 236 -8.35 -1.56 -8.92
CA ALA A 236 -8.51 -3.01 -9.06
C ALA A 236 -8.29 -3.78 -7.74
N HIS A 237 -7.34 -3.32 -6.91
CA HIS A 237 -7.03 -3.91 -5.61
C HIS A 237 -7.71 -3.18 -4.45
N LYS A 238 -8.57 -2.20 -4.74
CA LYS A 238 -9.26 -1.37 -3.76
C LYS A 238 -8.31 -0.68 -2.76
N GLN A 239 -7.13 -0.22 -3.23
CA GLN A 239 -6.11 0.40 -2.39
C GLN A 239 -6.22 1.93 -2.40
N THR A 240 -5.97 2.56 -1.24
CA THR A 240 -5.69 4.00 -1.14
C THR A 240 -4.26 4.29 -1.62
N PHE A 241 -3.86 5.55 -1.71
CA PHE A 241 -2.46 5.89 -2.03
C PHE A 241 -1.51 5.40 -0.93
N ALA A 242 -1.88 5.58 0.34
CA ALA A 242 -1.11 5.03 1.47
C ALA A 242 -0.98 3.51 1.38
N ASP A 243 -2.06 2.79 1.01
CA ASP A 243 -2.02 1.34 0.80
C ASP A 243 -1.04 0.95 -0.31
N LYS A 244 -1.02 1.70 -1.42
CA LYS A 244 -0.11 1.45 -2.55
C LYS A 244 1.35 1.67 -2.17
N ILE A 245 1.65 2.77 -1.46
CA ILE A 245 3.01 3.08 -0.99
C ILE A 245 3.54 1.95 -0.09
N MET A 246 2.69 1.40 0.76
CA MET A 246 3.08 0.39 1.74
C MET A 246 2.85 -1.06 1.26
N SER A 247 2.34 -1.25 0.04
CA SER A 247 1.96 -2.58 -0.49
C SER A 247 1.05 -3.34 0.47
N THR A 248 0.05 -2.66 1.03
CA THR A 248 -0.93 -3.23 1.95
C THR A 248 -2.31 -3.37 1.30
N TYR A 249 -3.08 -4.30 1.81
CA TYR A 249 -4.40 -4.63 1.28
C TYR A 249 -5.40 -4.77 2.41
N VAL A 250 -6.65 -4.38 2.16
CA VAL A 250 -7.75 -4.69 3.07
C VAL A 250 -8.63 -5.74 2.42
N ILE A 251 -8.74 -6.89 3.07
CA ILE A 251 -9.47 -8.06 2.57
C ILE A 251 -10.60 -8.45 3.52
N HIS A 252 -11.59 -9.18 3.02
CA HIS A 252 -12.58 -9.81 3.89
C HIS A 252 -11.94 -10.97 4.66
N ALA A 253 -12.21 -11.04 5.96
CA ALA A 253 -11.76 -12.13 6.82
C ALA A 253 -12.84 -13.21 6.81
N THR A 254 -12.59 -14.34 6.16
CA THR A 254 -13.55 -15.44 6.07
C THR A 254 -13.47 -16.39 7.27
N GLU A 255 -12.34 -16.40 8.00
CA GLU A 255 -12.15 -17.20 9.21
C GLU A 255 -11.31 -16.45 10.28
N PRO A 256 -11.57 -16.73 11.58
CA PRO A 256 -10.69 -16.26 12.64
C PRO A 256 -9.30 -16.89 12.45
N GLN A 257 -8.29 -16.08 12.22
CA GLN A 257 -6.91 -16.59 12.28
C GLN A 257 -6.65 -17.12 13.70
N PRO A 258 -5.95 -18.25 13.84
CA PRO A 258 -5.48 -18.69 15.15
C PRO A 258 -4.69 -17.56 15.78
N ARG A 259 -5.01 -17.24 17.03
CA ARG A 259 -4.30 -16.20 17.77
C ARG A 259 -2.84 -16.63 17.91
N PRO A 260 -1.86 -15.81 17.53
CA PRO A 260 -0.49 -16.08 17.93
C PRO A 260 -0.44 -16.00 19.47
N TYR A 261 0.04 -17.04 20.08
CA TYR A 261 0.28 -17.15 21.53
C TYR A 261 1.36 -16.18 21.97
#